data_6c5a9157afeb5ce2e273fa4d01cfe8bb
#
_entry.id   6c5a9157afeb5ce2e273fa4d01cfe8bb
#
_cell.length_a   1.000
_cell.length_b   1.000
_cell.length_c   1.000
_cell.angle_alpha   90.00
_cell.angle_beta   90.00
_cell.angle_gamma   90.00
#
_symmetry.space_group_name_H-M   'P 1'
#
loop_
_entity.id
_entity.type
_entity.pdbx_description
1 polymer ?
#
loop_
_entity_poly.entity_id
_entity_poly.type
_entity_poly.pdbx_seq_one_letter_code
_entity_poly.pdbx_strand_id
1 'polypeptide(L)'
;MIYGLIIAAGKQSRFESDIPKALVPYKGRRLLDINVDIMKSVCDVVYVVVSNENKELFDGFNRISIDSGYGCGDAVYKALCCLNITDEDTVFIQWGDATNDAFIFRMLKYNYTGEGVIIPCVWEDNPYVQVKPVDENHVKVLFSKYKEPITAGWHDLSLFYGNALQIWKYLNQYSKVAFDNSAHGNEMQFLDVFNYTDITAEVMPVVDYKSFSFNTKEEYLKLVNRSSDVSSI
;
A
#
# COMPACT_ATOMS: atom_id res chain seq x y z
N MET A 1 -5.09 13.50 -14.15
CA MET A 1 -5.03 13.80 -12.69
C MET A 1 -4.15 12.81 -11.95
N ILE A 2 -3.64 13.19 -10.77
CA ILE A 2 -2.91 12.29 -9.87
C ILE A 2 -3.77 12.05 -8.64
N TYR A 3 -4.28 10.84 -8.51
CA TYR A 3 -5.04 10.41 -7.33
C TYR A 3 -4.11 9.89 -6.24
N GLY A 4 -4.47 10.11 -4.97
CA GLY A 4 -3.87 9.48 -3.81
C GLY A 4 -4.89 8.60 -3.10
N LEU A 5 -4.61 7.31 -2.92
CA LEU A 5 -5.44 6.38 -2.16
C LEU A 5 -4.67 5.87 -0.93
N ILE A 6 -5.17 6.18 0.27
CA ILE A 6 -4.66 5.63 1.52
C ILE A 6 -5.61 4.52 1.98
N ILE A 7 -5.16 3.29 1.95
CA ILE A 7 -5.99 2.12 2.23
C ILE A 7 -6.02 1.84 3.74
N ALA A 8 -7.15 2.15 4.36
CA ALA A 8 -7.39 2.01 5.81
C ALA A 8 -8.61 1.10 6.12
N ALA A 9 -9.09 0.31 5.14
CA ALA A 9 -10.29 -0.52 5.26
C ALA A 9 -10.02 -1.92 5.86
N GLY A 10 -8.80 -2.24 6.32
CA GLY A 10 -8.43 -3.55 6.84
C GLY A 10 -9.13 -3.89 8.18
N LYS A 11 -9.43 -5.17 8.43
CA LYS A 11 -10.03 -5.67 9.68
C LYS A 11 -9.12 -5.56 10.92
N GLN A 12 -7.82 -5.37 10.74
CA GLN A 12 -6.80 -5.13 11.77
C GLN A 12 -6.74 -6.20 12.88
N SER A 13 -7.12 -7.43 12.59
CA SER A 13 -7.26 -8.53 13.55
C SER A 13 -5.98 -8.84 14.36
N ARG A 14 -4.80 -8.45 13.87
CA ARG A 14 -3.50 -8.67 14.52
C ARG A 14 -3.02 -7.50 15.36
N PHE A 15 -3.69 -6.36 15.31
CA PHE A 15 -3.23 -5.15 16.03
C PHE A 15 -3.80 -5.04 17.44
N GLU A 16 -4.90 -5.75 17.75
CA GLU A 16 -5.54 -5.81 19.08
C GLU A 16 -5.73 -4.44 19.72
N SER A 17 -6.33 -3.51 18.99
CA SER A 17 -6.58 -2.13 19.43
C SER A 17 -7.96 -1.66 18.97
N ASP A 18 -8.61 -0.86 19.81
CA ASP A 18 -9.87 -0.19 19.47
C ASP A 18 -9.67 0.96 18.49
N ILE A 19 -8.41 1.40 18.30
CA ILE A 19 -8.05 2.47 17.37
C ILE A 19 -7.55 1.85 16.07
N PRO A 20 -8.11 2.23 14.90
CA PRO A 20 -7.57 1.83 13.60
C PRO A 20 -6.08 2.16 13.45
N LYS A 21 -5.30 1.23 12.89
CA LYS A 21 -3.84 1.39 12.70
C LYS A 21 -3.47 2.72 12.04
N ALA A 22 -4.25 3.17 11.06
CA ALA A 22 -4.02 4.45 10.39
C ALA A 22 -4.19 5.67 11.32
N LEU A 23 -4.92 5.52 12.44
CA LEU A 23 -5.20 6.61 13.38
C LEU A 23 -4.29 6.61 14.62
N VAL A 24 -3.34 5.67 14.73
CA VAL A 24 -2.42 5.63 15.87
C VAL A 24 -1.55 6.89 15.94
N PRO A 25 -1.12 7.30 17.13
CA PRO A 25 -0.19 8.41 17.30
C PRO A 25 1.19 8.11 16.70
N TYR A 26 1.73 9.04 15.91
CA TYR A 26 3.09 9.00 15.40
C TYR A 26 3.66 10.42 15.33
N LYS A 27 4.82 10.67 15.93
CA LYS A 27 5.46 12.01 15.98
C LYS A 27 4.49 13.12 16.42
N GLY A 28 3.69 12.85 17.46
CA GLY A 28 2.74 13.83 18.04
C GLY A 28 1.48 14.10 17.21
N ARG A 29 1.25 13.38 16.11
CA ARG A 29 0.06 13.49 15.24
C ARG A 29 -0.54 12.10 14.99
N ARG A 30 -1.72 11.99 14.39
CA ARG A 30 -2.20 10.71 13.85
C ARG A 30 -1.35 10.35 12.61
N LEU A 31 -1.01 9.08 12.46
CA LEU A 31 -0.29 8.57 11.29
C LEU A 31 -0.98 8.97 9.97
N LEU A 32 -2.31 8.90 9.95
CA LEU A 32 -3.12 9.28 8.79
C LEU A 32 -2.97 10.77 8.42
N ASP A 33 -2.94 11.68 9.40
CA ASP A 33 -2.77 13.12 9.11
C ASP A 33 -1.44 13.38 8.40
N ILE A 34 -0.38 12.68 8.84
CA ILE A 34 0.95 12.77 8.21
C ILE A 34 0.90 12.24 6.78
N ASN A 35 0.29 11.07 6.57
CA ASN A 35 0.17 10.46 5.25
C ASN A 35 -0.65 11.32 4.28
N VAL A 36 -1.76 11.88 4.75
CA VAL A 36 -2.61 12.77 3.95
C VAL A 36 -1.86 14.05 3.55
N ASP A 37 -1.11 14.67 4.47
CA ASP A 37 -0.33 15.87 4.17
C ASP A 37 0.78 15.59 3.15
N ILE A 38 1.49 14.47 3.30
CA ILE A 38 2.51 14.06 2.34
C ILE A 38 1.88 13.82 0.97
N MET A 39 0.80 13.06 0.92
CA MET A 39 0.13 12.74 -0.35
C MET A 39 -0.46 13.97 -1.03
N LYS A 40 -1.05 14.91 -0.28
CA LYS A 40 -1.53 16.20 -0.80
C LYS A 40 -0.43 17.06 -1.41
N SER A 41 0.83 16.87 -1.02
CA SER A 41 1.95 17.61 -1.60
C SER A 41 2.33 17.14 -3.02
N VAL A 42 1.81 15.99 -3.47
CA VAL A 42 2.19 15.34 -4.74
C VAL A 42 0.99 14.90 -5.60
N CYS A 43 -0.22 14.87 -5.03
CA CYS A 43 -1.47 14.47 -5.69
C CYS A 43 -2.42 15.64 -5.85
N ASP A 44 -3.26 15.57 -6.89
CA ASP A 44 -4.34 16.57 -7.12
C ASP A 44 -5.49 16.34 -6.14
N VAL A 45 -5.79 15.09 -5.82
CA VAL A 45 -6.84 14.71 -4.86
C VAL A 45 -6.41 13.47 -4.07
N VAL A 46 -6.74 13.45 -2.77
CA VAL A 46 -6.43 12.34 -1.86
C VAL A 46 -7.71 11.81 -1.24
N TYR A 47 -7.88 10.50 -1.29
CA TYR A 47 -8.95 9.77 -0.63
C TYR A 47 -8.41 8.78 0.41
N VAL A 48 -9.10 8.68 1.53
CA VAL A 48 -8.90 7.61 2.51
C VAL A 48 -9.95 6.54 2.26
N VAL A 49 -9.51 5.34 1.93
CA VAL A 49 -10.39 4.18 1.69
C VAL A 49 -10.64 3.49 3.02
N VAL A 50 -11.88 3.49 3.46
CA VAL A 50 -12.28 3.02 4.80
C VAL A 50 -13.37 1.96 4.71
N SER A 51 -13.50 1.13 5.74
CA SER A 51 -14.66 0.23 5.84
C SER A 51 -15.93 1.00 6.20
N ASN A 52 -17.07 0.54 5.69
CA ASN A 52 -18.38 1.09 6.06
C ASN A 52 -18.63 1.06 7.56
N GLU A 53 -18.10 0.06 8.27
CA GLU A 53 -18.22 -0.13 9.71
C GLU A 53 -17.50 0.94 10.52
N ASN A 54 -16.35 1.42 10.02
CA ASN A 54 -15.47 2.34 10.74
C ASN A 54 -15.42 3.76 10.15
N LYS A 55 -16.25 4.05 9.14
CA LYS A 55 -16.18 5.30 8.38
C LYS A 55 -16.25 6.56 9.22
N GLU A 56 -17.00 6.54 10.32
CA GLU A 56 -17.21 7.69 11.21
C GLU A 56 -15.92 8.07 11.97
N LEU A 57 -15.02 7.10 12.22
CA LEU A 57 -13.72 7.37 12.85
C LEU A 57 -12.79 8.22 11.96
N PHE A 58 -13.11 8.31 10.67
CA PHE A 58 -12.35 9.06 9.67
C PHE A 58 -13.05 10.34 9.22
N ASP A 59 -13.92 10.91 10.07
CA ASP A 59 -14.55 12.21 9.78
C ASP A 59 -13.49 13.31 9.59
N GLY A 60 -13.76 14.21 8.65
CA GLY A 60 -12.83 15.29 8.27
C GLY A 60 -11.88 14.94 7.11
N PHE A 61 -11.87 13.69 6.62
CA PHE A 61 -11.12 13.30 5.42
C PHE A 61 -12.04 13.10 4.21
N ASN A 62 -11.52 13.31 2.99
CA ASN A 62 -12.16 12.77 1.79
C ASN A 62 -12.15 11.25 1.88
N ARG A 63 -13.32 10.61 1.90
CA ARG A 63 -13.44 9.18 2.12
C ARG A 63 -14.09 8.47 0.95
N ILE A 64 -13.62 7.25 0.69
CA ILE A 64 -14.34 6.24 -0.08
C ILE A 64 -14.66 5.12 0.90
N SER A 65 -15.95 4.91 1.18
CA SER A 65 -16.40 3.86 2.09
C SER A 65 -16.76 2.61 1.29
N ILE A 66 -16.23 1.47 1.72
CA ILE A 66 -16.41 0.18 1.04
C ILE A 66 -16.79 -0.91 2.04
N ASP A 67 -17.39 -1.99 1.54
CA ASP A 67 -17.53 -3.21 2.32
C ASP A 67 -16.15 -3.87 2.47
N SER A 68 -15.73 -4.08 3.71
CA SER A 68 -14.42 -4.61 4.06
C SER A 68 -14.41 -6.14 4.14
N GLY A 69 -13.20 -6.69 4.23
CA GLY A 69 -12.98 -8.10 4.55
C GLY A 69 -12.68 -9.02 3.38
N TYR A 70 -12.51 -8.44 2.21
CA TYR A 70 -12.16 -9.17 0.98
C TYR A 70 -10.71 -8.92 0.53
N GLY A 71 -9.88 -8.30 1.37
CA GLY A 71 -8.46 -8.04 1.13
C GLY A 71 -8.14 -6.66 0.60
N CYS A 72 -6.83 -6.31 0.59
CA CYS A 72 -6.38 -4.98 0.19
C CYS A 72 -6.53 -4.72 -1.33
N GLY A 73 -6.46 -5.75 -2.16
CA GLY A 73 -6.70 -5.65 -3.60
C GLY A 73 -8.16 -5.31 -3.92
N ASP A 74 -9.11 -5.94 -3.21
CA ASP A 74 -10.53 -5.60 -3.32
C ASP A 74 -10.80 -4.15 -2.89
N ALA A 75 -10.14 -3.69 -1.83
CA ALA A 75 -10.27 -2.31 -1.37
C ALA A 75 -9.80 -1.29 -2.42
N VAL A 76 -8.64 -1.55 -3.06
CA VAL A 76 -8.14 -0.71 -4.15
C VAL A 76 -9.07 -0.76 -5.36
N TYR A 77 -9.51 -1.95 -5.76
CA TYR A 77 -10.43 -2.13 -6.89
C TYR A 77 -11.74 -1.36 -6.71
N LYS A 78 -12.39 -1.51 -5.55
CA LYS A 78 -13.63 -0.80 -5.23
C LYS A 78 -13.43 0.72 -5.16
N ALA A 79 -12.29 1.17 -4.61
CA ALA A 79 -11.97 2.59 -4.58
C ALA A 79 -11.83 3.17 -5.99
N LEU A 80 -11.11 2.48 -6.89
CA LEU A 80 -10.97 2.90 -8.28
C LEU A 80 -12.31 2.89 -9.04
N CYS A 81 -13.22 1.96 -8.73
CA CYS A 81 -14.59 1.95 -9.28
C CYS A 81 -15.41 3.20 -8.88
N CYS A 82 -15.09 3.85 -7.77
CA CYS A 82 -15.76 5.09 -7.33
C CYS A 82 -15.22 6.35 -7.99
N LEU A 83 -14.09 6.25 -8.73
CA LEU A 83 -13.44 7.38 -9.38
C LEU A 83 -13.77 7.42 -10.87
N ASN A 84 -13.83 8.63 -11.42
CA ASN A 84 -13.99 8.82 -12.87
C ASN A 84 -12.61 8.88 -13.53
N ILE A 85 -11.93 7.72 -13.59
CA ILE A 85 -10.56 7.59 -14.09
C ILE A 85 -10.52 7.50 -15.62
N THR A 86 -9.48 8.10 -16.20
CA THR A 86 -9.15 8.06 -17.62
C THR A 86 -7.78 7.41 -17.83
N ASP A 87 -7.37 7.21 -19.08
CA ASP A 87 -6.06 6.65 -19.44
C ASP A 87 -4.86 7.57 -19.14
N GLU A 88 -5.13 8.86 -18.95
CA GLU A 88 -4.10 9.84 -18.55
C GLU A 88 -3.91 9.93 -17.04
N ASP A 89 -4.80 9.31 -16.25
CA ASP A 89 -4.77 9.43 -14.80
C ASP A 89 -3.79 8.45 -14.17
N THR A 90 -3.09 8.91 -13.14
CA THR A 90 -2.21 8.08 -12.32
C THR A 90 -2.68 8.04 -10.87
N VAL A 91 -2.26 7.02 -10.14
CA VAL A 91 -2.64 6.83 -8.74
C VAL A 91 -1.45 6.42 -7.88
N PHE A 92 -1.30 7.08 -6.73
CA PHE A 92 -0.56 6.56 -5.60
C PHE A 92 -1.46 5.71 -4.73
N ILE A 93 -1.00 4.51 -4.37
CA ILE A 93 -1.68 3.60 -3.45
C ILE A 93 -0.74 3.38 -2.28
N GLN A 94 -1.17 3.68 -1.06
CA GLN A 94 -0.38 3.49 0.16
C GLN A 94 -1.21 2.76 1.22
N TRP A 95 -0.58 1.83 1.92
CA TRP A 95 -1.21 1.21 3.08
C TRP A 95 -1.27 2.19 4.24
N GLY A 96 -2.41 2.24 4.94
CA GLY A 96 -2.66 3.20 6.01
C GLY A 96 -1.83 2.98 7.28
N ASP A 97 -1.21 1.81 7.44
CA ASP A 97 -0.32 1.44 8.54
C ASP A 97 1.16 1.63 8.21
N ALA A 98 1.46 2.28 7.10
CA ALA A 98 2.81 2.66 6.68
C ALA A 98 2.90 4.17 6.43
N THR A 99 4.10 4.74 6.53
CA THR A 99 4.38 6.10 6.08
C THR A 99 5.74 6.16 5.40
N ASN A 100 5.82 6.97 4.34
CA ASN A 100 7.01 7.19 3.55
C ASN A 100 7.25 8.70 3.41
N ASP A 101 8.51 9.10 3.28
CA ASP A 101 8.85 10.51 3.07
C ASP A 101 8.37 11.02 1.69
N ALA A 102 7.99 12.30 1.62
CA ALA A 102 7.58 12.94 0.37
C ALA A 102 8.62 12.82 -0.77
N PHE A 103 9.89 12.59 -0.42
CA PHE A 103 10.96 12.33 -1.38
C PHE A 103 10.70 11.05 -2.20
N ILE A 104 10.24 9.96 -1.56
CA ILE A 104 9.94 8.69 -2.25
C ILE A 104 8.82 8.90 -3.29
N PHE A 105 7.77 9.62 -2.93
CA PHE A 105 6.68 9.95 -3.88
C PHE A 105 7.18 10.73 -5.09
N ARG A 106 8.07 11.72 -4.87
CA ARG A 106 8.66 12.48 -5.97
C ARG A 106 9.55 11.62 -6.85
N MET A 107 10.33 10.70 -6.27
CA MET A 107 11.16 9.76 -7.02
C MET A 107 10.29 8.83 -7.89
N LEU A 108 9.19 8.30 -7.36
CA LEU A 108 8.26 7.48 -8.13
C LEU A 108 7.72 8.23 -9.35
N LYS A 109 7.24 9.47 -9.16
CA LYS A 109 6.78 10.31 -10.28
C LYS A 109 7.86 10.57 -11.32
N TYR A 110 9.09 10.82 -10.89
CA TYR A 110 10.19 11.14 -11.78
C TYR A 110 10.64 9.93 -12.62
N ASN A 111 10.65 8.73 -12.03
CA ASN A 111 11.10 7.52 -12.69
C ASN A 111 9.98 6.78 -13.44
N TYR A 112 8.71 7.14 -13.26
CA TYR A 112 7.60 6.47 -13.90
C TYR A 112 7.57 6.71 -15.40
N THR A 113 7.56 5.65 -16.19
CA THR A 113 7.64 5.69 -17.66
C THR A 113 6.29 5.84 -18.37
N GLY A 114 5.18 5.84 -17.61
CA GLY A 114 3.82 5.99 -18.16
C GLY A 114 3.05 4.67 -18.28
N GLU A 115 3.69 3.54 -18.05
CA GLU A 115 3.06 2.21 -18.13
C GLU A 115 3.20 1.43 -16.82
N GLY A 116 2.21 0.58 -16.53
CA GLY A 116 2.23 -0.34 -15.40
C GLY A 116 2.30 0.31 -14.03
N VAL A 117 3.08 -0.29 -13.15
CA VAL A 117 3.26 0.12 -11.75
C VAL A 117 4.74 0.18 -11.40
N ILE A 118 5.18 1.26 -10.77
CA ILE A 118 6.50 1.35 -10.14
C ILE A 118 6.38 1.09 -8.65
N ILE A 119 7.22 0.20 -8.11
CA ILE A 119 7.20 -0.30 -6.75
C ILE A 119 8.50 0.08 -6.04
N PRO A 120 8.51 1.01 -5.07
CA PRO A 120 9.69 1.32 -4.30
C PRO A 120 9.97 0.17 -3.33
N CYS A 121 11.19 -0.36 -3.37
CA CYS A 121 11.60 -1.50 -2.57
C CYS A 121 12.91 -1.25 -1.85
N VAL A 122 13.05 -1.84 -0.66
CA VAL A 122 14.30 -1.95 0.07
C VAL A 122 14.76 -3.41 0.09
N TRP A 123 16.06 -3.63 0.15
CA TRP A 123 16.60 -4.97 0.36
C TRP A 123 16.57 -5.33 1.83
N GLU A 124 15.93 -6.41 2.20
CA GLU A 124 15.80 -6.88 3.58
C GLU A 124 16.13 -8.36 3.71
N ASP A 125 16.62 -8.73 4.90
CA ASP A 125 16.72 -10.10 5.34
C ASP A 125 15.35 -10.57 5.87
N ASN A 126 14.93 -11.77 5.48
CA ASN A 126 13.66 -12.37 5.87
C ASN A 126 12.41 -11.49 5.64
N PRO A 127 12.20 -10.92 4.45
CA PRO A 127 11.06 -10.07 4.19
C PRO A 127 9.75 -10.87 4.30
N TYR A 128 8.72 -10.22 4.82
CA TYR A 128 7.37 -10.80 4.87
C TYR A 128 6.79 -11.00 3.45
N VAL A 129 7.07 -10.07 2.56
CA VAL A 129 6.72 -10.10 1.13
C VAL A 129 7.99 -9.84 0.35
N GLN A 130 8.24 -10.63 -0.68
CA GLN A 130 9.31 -10.40 -1.63
C GLN A 130 8.73 -10.03 -2.99
N VAL A 131 9.16 -8.89 -3.53
CA VAL A 131 8.94 -8.48 -4.92
C VAL A 131 10.17 -8.88 -5.73
N LYS A 132 10.04 -9.93 -6.55
CA LYS A 132 11.16 -10.48 -7.33
C LYS A 132 11.03 -10.06 -8.79
N PRO A 133 11.95 -9.25 -9.35
CA PRO A 133 12.00 -9.02 -10.78
C PRO A 133 12.16 -10.33 -11.55
N VAL A 134 11.34 -10.52 -12.59
CA VAL A 134 11.40 -11.66 -13.52
C VAL A 134 12.13 -11.23 -14.79
N ASP A 135 11.79 -10.06 -15.27
CA ASP A 135 12.42 -9.36 -16.38
C ASP A 135 12.34 -7.83 -16.17
N GLU A 136 12.58 -7.05 -17.23
CA GLU A 136 12.57 -5.58 -17.15
C GLU A 136 11.19 -4.98 -16.83
N ASN A 137 10.11 -5.72 -17.12
CA ASN A 137 8.74 -5.21 -17.05
C ASN A 137 7.83 -6.04 -16.15
N HIS A 138 8.31 -7.12 -15.57
CA HIS A 138 7.47 -8.01 -14.77
C HIS A 138 8.13 -8.38 -13.44
N VAL A 139 7.29 -8.50 -12.43
CA VAL A 139 7.68 -8.98 -11.11
C VAL A 139 6.84 -10.19 -10.70
N LYS A 140 7.41 -11.01 -9.84
CA LYS A 140 6.70 -12.06 -9.12
C LYS A 140 6.70 -11.74 -7.64
N VAL A 141 5.56 -11.90 -6.99
CA VAL A 141 5.43 -11.65 -5.57
C VAL A 141 5.37 -12.96 -4.78
N LEU A 142 6.19 -13.06 -3.76
CA LEU A 142 6.25 -14.19 -2.85
C LEU A 142 5.91 -13.74 -1.44
N PHE A 143 5.10 -14.52 -0.73
CA PHE A 143 4.71 -14.26 0.65
C PHE A 143 5.31 -15.33 1.57
N SER A 144 6.15 -14.93 2.52
CA SER A 144 6.83 -15.85 3.44
C SER A 144 5.86 -16.68 4.29
N LYS A 145 4.68 -16.15 4.59
CA LYS A 145 3.63 -16.81 5.39
C LYS A 145 3.08 -18.09 4.74
N TYR A 146 3.14 -18.18 3.40
CA TYR A 146 2.43 -19.23 2.64
C TYR A 146 3.36 -20.19 1.89
N LYS A 147 4.66 -19.93 1.94
CA LYS A 147 5.69 -20.74 1.28
C LYS A 147 6.91 -20.91 2.19
N GLU A 148 8.01 -21.46 1.63
CA GLU A 148 9.29 -21.54 2.34
C GLU A 148 9.75 -20.14 2.78
N PRO A 149 10.46 -20.05 3.93
CA PRO A 149 10.99 -18.78 4.41
C PRO A 149 11.86 -18.10 3.34
N ILE A 150 11.61 -16.83 3.11
CA ILE A 150 12.41 -16.00 2.21
C ILE A 150 13.62 -15.51 3.00
N THR A 151 14.82 -15.88 2.57
CA THR A 151 16.05 -15.54 3.31
C THR A 151 16.44 -14.08 3.15
N ALA A 152 16.30 -13.51 1.94
CA ALA A 152 16.53 -12.10 1.65
C ALA A 152 15.86 -11.71 0.32
N GLY A 153 15.54 -10.43 0.15
CA GLY A 153 14.96 -9.94 -1.10
C GLY A 153 14.43 -8.52 -1.04
N TRP A 154 13.91 -8.06 -2.17
CA TRP A 154 13.25 -6.76 -2.26
C TRP A 154 11.90 -6.80 -1.56
N HIS A 155 11.72 -5.92 -0.58
CA HIS A 155 10.48 -5.72 0.15
C HIS A 155 9.87 -4.38 -0.26
N ASP A 156 8.59 -4.35 -0.60
CA ASP A 156 7.90 -3.11 -0.96
C ASP A 156 7.73 -2.17 0.24
N LEU A 157 7.73 -0.88 -0.03
CA LEU A 157 7.54 0.15 1.00
C LEU A 157 6.06 0.44 1.31
N SER A 158 5.15 -0.49 1.01
CA SER A 158 3.71 -0.30 1.18
C SER A 158 3.17 0.90 0.39
N LEU A 159 3.83 1.23 -0.71
CA LEU A 159 3.54 2.34 -1.60
C LEU A 159 3.69 1.88 -3.06
N PHE A 160 2.78 2.30 -3.92
CA PHE A 160 2.74 1.94 -5.33
C PHE A 160 2.32 3.16 -6.15
N TYR A 161 2.85 3.30 -7.36
CA TYR A 161 2.46 4.38 -8.27
C TYR A 161 2.33 3.85 -9.68
N GLY A 162 1.26 4.22 -10.39
CA GLY A 162 1.06 3.75 -11.75
C GLY A 162 -0.17 4.35 -12.42
N ASN A 163 -0.46 3.89 -13.65
CA ASN A 163 -1.64 4.30 -14.39
C ASN A 163 -2.91 3.74 -13.74
N ALA A 164 -3.83 4.62 -13.37
CA ALA A 164 -5.03 4.28 -12.61
C ALA A 164 -5.96 3.32 -13.39
N LEU A 165 -6.14 3.55 -14.70
CA LEU A 165 -7.00 2.74 -15.54
C LEU A 165 -6.42 1.34 -15.80
N GLN A 166 -5.09 1.24 -15.98
CA GLN A 166 -4.42 -0.06 -16.12
C GLN A 166 -4.55 -0.88 -14.83
N ILE A 167 -4.24 -0.29 -13.68
CA ILE A 167 -4.38 -0.96 -12.38
C ILE A 167 -5.83 -1.44 -12.19
N TRP A 168 -6.83 -0.60 -12.49
CA TRP A 168 -8.23 -0.99 -12.40
C TRP A 168 -8.56 -2.18 -13.33
N LYS A 169 -8.12 -2.15 -14.61
CA LYS A 169 -8.36 -3.24 -15.58
C LYS A 169 -7.80 -4.57 -15.07
N TYR A 170 -6.58 -4.59 -14.59
CA TYR A 170 -5.93 -5.81 -14.11
C TYR A 170 -6.50 -6.30 -12.78
N LEU A 171 -6.88 -5.40 -11.86
CA LEU A 171 -7.62 -5.78 -10.66
C LEU A 171 -8.99 -6.36 -11.00
N ASN A 172 -9.70 -5.82 -11.99
CA ASN A 172 -10.96 -6.38 -12.49
C ASN A 172 -10.76 -7.77 -13.12
N GLN A 173 -9.67 -7.99 -13.85
CA GLN A 173 -9.33 -9.31 -14.37
C GLN A 173 -9.02 -10.29 -13.24
N TYR A 174 -8.17 -9.89 -12.29
CA TYR A 174 -7.76 -10.71 -11.15
C TYR A 174 -8.94 -11.02 -10.22
N SER A 175 -9.89 -10.12 -10.01
CA SER A 175 -11.06 -10.33 -9.14
C SER A 175 -11.89 -11.55 -9.52
N LYS A 176 -11.88 -11.96 -10.80
CA LYS A 176 -12.63 -13.12 -11.31
C LYS A 176 -12.06 -14.47 -10.86
N VAL A 177 -10.79 -14.49 -10.45
CA VAL A 177 -10.05 -15.70 -10.05
C VAL A 177 -9.49 -15.63 -8.64
N ALA A 178 -9.48 -14.44 -8.03
CA ALA A 178 -8.82 -14.19 -6.75
C ALA A 178 -9.35 -15.08 -5.62
N PHE A 179 -10.66 -15.25 -5.56
CA PHE A 179 -11.32 -15.99 -4.49
C PHE A 179 -11.26 -17.51 -4.66
N ASP A 180 -11.03 -17.99 -5.89
CA ASP A 180 -10.92 -19.42 -6.20
C ASP A 180 -9.48 -19.93 -6.04
N ASN A 181 -8.50 -19.06 -6.27
CA ASN A 181 -7.08 -19.43 -6.39
C ASN A 181 -6.18 -18.78 -5.33
N SER A 182 -6.73 -17.98 -4.41
CA SER A 182 -5.89 -17.22 -3.50
C SER A 182 -5.25 -18.13 -2.44
N ALA A 183 -3.93 -18.04 -2.33
CA ALA A 183 -3.17 -18.63 -1.21
C ALA A 183 -3.56 -17.97 0.14
N HIS A 184 -4.36 -16.92 0.10
CA HIS A 184 -4.79 -16.09 1.23
C HIS A 184 -6.23 -16.39 1.69
N GLY A 185 -6.82 -17.52 1.27
CA GLY A 185 -8.21 -17.84 1.54
C GLY A 185 -9.16 -17.00 0.66
N ASN A 186 -10.21 -16.41 1.25
CA ASN A 186 -11.19 -15.61 0.51
C ASN A 186 -10.79 -14.13 0.41
N GLU A 187 -9.50 -13.81 0.32
CA GLU A 187 -9.01 -12.43 0.24
C GLU A 187 -8.32 -12.16 -1.09
N MET A 188 -8.69 -11.10 -1.76
CA MET A 188 -8.02 -10.55 -2.93
C MET A 188 -6.87 -9.65 -2.46
N GLN A 189 -5.63 -10.12 -2.57
CA GLN A 189 -4.45 -9.33 -2.22
C GLN A 189 -4.00 -8.49 -3.41
N PHE A 190 -3.65 -7.22 -3.17
CA PHE A 190 -3.22 -6.31 -4.24
C PHE A 190 -1.99 -6.83 -4.97
N LEU A 191 -0.98 -7.27 -4.23
CA LEU A 191 0.27 -7.74 -4.80
C LEU A 191 0.14 -9.05 -5.61
N ASP A 192 -0.90 -9.83 -5.39
CA ASP A 192 -1.14 -11.02 -6.22
C ASP A 192 -1.55 -10.67 -7.65
N VAL A 193 -2.00 -9.46 -7.93
CA VAL A 193 -2.28 -9.04 -9.31
C VAL A 193 -1.08 -9.28 -10.23
N PHE A 194 0.13 -9.07 -9.72
CA PHE A 194 1.38 -9.31 -10.46
C PHE A 194 1.68 -10.79 -10.72
N ASN A 195 1.07 -11.70 -9.98
CA ASN A 195 1.22 -13.15 -10.15
C ASN A 195 0.20 -13.76 -11.12
N TYR A 196 -0.94 -13.09 -11.31
CA TYR A 196 -2.10 -13.65 -12.03
C TYR A 196 -2.51 -12.84 -13.27
N THR A 197 -1.80 -11.78 -13.59
CA THR A 197 -2.06 -10.94 -14.76
C THR A 197 -0.75 -10.53 -15.44
N ASP A 198 -0.85 -9.97 -16.64
CA ASP A 198 0.28 -9.45 -17.40
C ASP A 198 0.53 -7.94 -17.13
N ILE A 199 0.13 -7.46 -15.96
CA ILE A 199 0.41 -6.07 -15.57
C ILE A 199 1.92 -5.86 -15.46
N THR A 200 2.41 -4.85 -16.16
CA THR A 200 3.83 -4.49 -16.07
C THR A 200 4.13 -3.85 -14.71
N ALA A 201 5.27 -4.19 -14.14
CA ALA A 201 5.71 -3.62 -12.88
C ALA A 201 7.24 -3.53 -12.82
N GLU A 202 7.73 -2.39 -12.35
CA GLU A 202 9.15 -2.11 -12.16
C GLU A 202 9.48 -1.97 -10.68
N VAL A 203 10.56 -2.61 -10.23
CA VAL A 203 11.12 -2.41 -8.89
C VAL A 203 12.03 -1.18 -8.91
N MET A 204 11.72 -0.18 -8.10
CA MET A 204 12.61 0.95 -7.83
C MET A 204 13.38 0.71 -6.54
N PRO A 205 14.68 0.38 -6.60
CA PRO A 205 15.52 0.21 -5.42
C PRO A 205 15.66 1.51 -4.62
N VAL A 206 15.43 1.44 -3.32
CA VAL A 206 15.66 2.54 -2.38
C VAL A 206 16.70 2.10 -1.37
N VAL A 207 17.88 2.74 -1.42
CA VAL A 207 19.02 2.38 -0.57
C VAL A 207 18.99 3.17 0.72
N ASP A 208 19.40 2.54 1.84
CA ASP A 208 19.51 3.16 3.17
C ASP A 208 18.23 3.84 3.68
N TYR A 209 17.08 3.39 3.21
CA TYR A 209 15.77 3.90 3.61
C TYR A 209 15.09 2.96 4.60
N LYS A 210 14.48 3.54 5.62
CA LYS A 210 13.64 2.82 6.58
C LYS A 210 12.26 3.41 6.56
N SER A 211 11.32 2.67 6.00
CA SER A 211 9.90 3.01 6.11
C SER A 211 9.41 2.77 7.54
N PHE A 212 8.36 3.50 7.90
CA PHE A 212 7.60 3.19 9.10
C PHE A 212 6.40 2.35 8.68
N SER A 213 6.41 1.07 9.04
CA SER A 213 5.26 0.17 8.83
C SER A 213 5.20 -0.86 9.96
N PHE A 214 4.01 -1.33 10.31
CA PHE A 214 3.81 -2.29 11.40
C PHE A 214 2.56 -3.13 11.18
N ASN A 215 2.62 -4.38 11.62
CA ASN A 215 1.50 -5.32 11.58
C ASN A 215 0.90 -5.55 12.96
N THR A 216 1.73 -5.50 14.01
CA THR A 216 1.35 -5.78 15.40
C THR A 216 1.54 -4.57 16.30
N LYS A 217 0.90 -4.58 17.46
CA LYS A 217 1.08 -3.55 18.49
C LYS A 217 2.51 -3.51 19.01
N GLU A 218 3.17 -4.65 19.10
CA GLU A 218 4.56 -4.73 19.55
C GLU A 218 5.52 -4.07 18.56
N GLU A 219 5.35 -4.33 17.25
CA GLU A 219 6.13 -3.67 16.19
C GLU A 219 5.92 -2.14 16.24
N TYR A 220 4.68 -1.69 16.36
CA TYR A 220 4.37 -0.26 16.50
C TYR A 220 5.09 0.38 17.69
N LEU A 221 5.02 -0.22 18.89
CA LEU A 221 5.68 0.30 20.08
C LEU A 221 7.20 0.35 19.92
N LYS A 222 7.82 -0.67 19.29
CA LYS A 222 9.25 -0.66 18.97
C LYS A 222 9.64 0.50 18.06
N LEU A 223 8.82 0.80 17.05
CA LEU A 223 9.08 1.88 16.09
C LEU A 223 8.92 3.27 16.72
N VAL A 224 7.90 3.48 17.54
CA VAL A 224 7.64 4.76 18.22
C VAL A 224 8.77 5.06 19.22
N ASN A 225 9.21 4.07 20.01
CA ASN A 225 10.29 4.24 20.99
C ASN A 225 11.62 4.58 20.32
N ARG A 226 11.94 3.97 19.16
CA ARG A 226 13.16 4.33 18.39
C ARG A 226 13.10 5.75 17.85
N SER A 227 11.92 6.26 17.53
CA SER A 227 11.75 7.64 17.01
C SER A 227 11.92 8.71 18.10
N SER A 228 11.69 8.38 19.38
CA SER A 228 11.89 9.28 20.51
C SER A 228 13.38 9.45 20.90
N ASP A 229 14.21 8.43 20.66
CA ASP A 229 15.64 8.48 20.97
C ASP A 229 16.45 9.36 20.00
N VAL A 230 15.93 9.62 18.78
CA VAL A 230 16.62 10.45 17.77
C VAL A 230 16.35 11.96 17.96
N SER A 231 15.35 12.34 18.76
CA SER A 231 15.02 13.75 19.04
C SER A 231 15.78 14.36 20.22
N SER A 232 16.76 13.65 20.77
CA SER A 232 17.56 14.06 21.94
C SER A 232 19.07 14.24 21.64
N ILE A 233 19.43 14.45 20.35
CA ILE A 233 20.80 14.83 19.94
C ILE A 233 20.79 16.20 19.27
#